data_3c546807431696beee6a4610389e448b
#
_entry.id   3c546807431696beee6a4610389e448b
#
_cell.length_a   1.000
_cell.length_b   1.000
_cell.length_c   1.000
_cell.angle_alpha   90.00
_cell.angle_beta   90.00
_cell.angle_gamma   90.00
#
_symmetry.space_group_name_H-M   'P 1'
#
loop_
_entity.id
_entity.type
_entity.pdbx_description
1 polymer ?
#
loop_
_entity_poly.entity_id
_entity_poly.type
_entity_poly.pdbx_seq_one_letter_code
_entity_poly.pdbx_strand_id
1 'polypeptide(L)'
;MRNLLPLMATVLGALLSLAPTTLAYAQSPATVTNRGQSASERGSSKIVIAWNQALLDIVRTPGAQPATVHPTRSFAILHAAIYDAVVAITRNAPPVLVTVNAPRGARADAAAAAAGHATLIALYPTMKNSLDQQFLTDLAPIPNTKAKEQGIRVGEDVAAAVLAARASDGSAVTAPPFVPGDQPGNYRPTPPNFPAPAFTNWAHVTPFVLDTAAQFRPTAPPALTSQAYADAINEVKSLGQDTSTTRTADQTQIAKFWAPPIWNTWNEIAEKAAAAHPMSLERTARFFMDLNLTFADSVIAFYDAKYTYQLWRPITAIRLADTDGNSATVGDPTWTPLAVTAPDPSYPGAHSTISAAGAAVLTEFFGRGKGIEVTSDALPGVVRSFDSYKSAATEAGLSRIFAGQHTRLDHNAGVQLGRDVAEFVLDRTASPEASDDGERDRE
;
A
#
# COMPACT_ATOMS: atom_id res chain seq x y z
N MET A 1 19.43 54.86 -62.91
CA MET A 1 20.63 54.71 -63.75
C MET A 1 21.21 53.33 -63.52
N ARG A 2 21.25 52.56 -64.58
CA ARG A 2 22.14 51.45 -64.95
C ARG A 2 22.37 50.34 -63.92
N ASN A 3 21.74 49.16 -64.14
CA ASN A 3 22.21 48.01 -64.93
C ASN A 3 23.48 47.37 -64.36
N LEU A 4 23.37 46.09 -63.98
CA LEU A 4 23.96 44.97 -64.71
C LEU A 4 23.78 43.65 -63.89
N LEU A 5 23.02 42.72 -64.46
CA LEU A 5 23.24 41.30 -64.36
C LEU A 5 24.49 40.89 -65.14
N PRO A 6 25.19 39.80 -64.85
CA PRO A 6 24.86 38.61 -65.62
C PRO A 6 25.04 37.23 -64.98
N LEU A 7 24.36 36.35 -65.63
CA LEU A 7 24.67 34.99 -66.13
C LEU A 7 24.90 33.82 -65.15
N MET A 8 23.96 32.96 -65.21
CA MET A 8 23.91 31.49 -65.34
C MET A 8 25.20 30.68 -65.24
N ALA A 9 25.16 29.65 -64.44
CA ALA A 9 25.69 28.32 -64.77
C ALA A 9 24.86 27.24 -64.14
N THR A 10 24.11 26.53 -64.95
CA THR A 10 23.35 25.33 -64.67
C THR A 10 24.31 24.15 -64.51
N VAL A 11 24.34 23.51 -63.34
CA VAL A 11 24.93 22.17 -63.17
C VAL A 11 23.83 21.24 -62.73
N LEU A 12 23.46 20.36 -63.68
CA LEU A 12 22.54 19.24 -63.47
C LEU A 12 23.28 18.15 -62.70
N GLY A 13 22.99 18.02 -61.41
CA GLY A 13 23.45 16.92 -60.59
C GLY A 13 22.30 15.96 -60.33
N ALA A 14 22.31 14.79 -60.95
CA ALA A 14 21.36 13.71 -60.67
C ALA A 14 21.58 13.17 -59.27
N LEU A 15 20.65 13.43 -58.35
CA LEU A 15 20.57 12.78 -57.04
C LEU A 15 19.78 11.50 -57.20
N LEU A 16 20.48 10.36 -57.17
CA LEU A 16 19.87 9.06 -56.93
C LEU A 16 19.30 9.07 -55.50
N SER A 17 17.98 9.02 -55.39
CA SER A 17 17.26 8.77 -54.15
C SER A 17 17.36 7.27 -53.80
N LEU A 18 18.27 6.94 -52.86
CA LEU A 18 18.23 5.68 -52.15
C LEU A 18 17.11 5.78 -51.10
N ALA A 19 15.96 5.14 -51.37
CA ALA A 19 14.95 4.93 -50.36
C ALA A 19 15.49 3.91 -49.33
N PRO A 20 15.36 4.17 -48.01
CA PRO A 20 15.64 3.14 -47.01
C PRO A 20 14.53 2.10 -47.04
N THR A 21 14.89 0.88 -47.43
CA THR A 21 14.06 -0.30 -47.20
C THR A 21 13.95 -0.56 -45.70
N THR A 22 12.86 -0.11 -45.08
CA THR A 22 12.50 -0.55 -43.75
C THR A 22 12.10 -2.02 -43.82
N LEU A 23 13.01 -2.88 -43.36
CA LEU A 23 12.67 -4.25 -42.99
C LEU A 23 11.73 -4.15 -41.79
N ALA A 24 10.44 -4.36 -42.03
CA ALA A 24 9.47 -4.60 -40.98
C ALA A 24 9.79 -5.95 -40.35
N TYR A 25 10.51 -5.95 -39.23
CA TYR A 25 10.56 -7.08 -38.34
C TYR A 25 9.15 -7.24 -37.76
N ALA A 26 8.42 -8.22 -38.26
CA ALA A 26 7.23 -8.70 -37.61
C ALA A 26 7.65 -9.36 -36.28
N GLN A 27 7.59 -8.59 -35.19
CA GLN A 27 7.63 -9.18 -33.84
C GLN A 27 6.36 -10.02 -33.68
N SER A 28 6.51 -11.32 -33.76
CA SER A 28 5.49 -12.24 -33.23
C SER A 28 5.40 -11.97 -31.73
N PRO A 29 4.20 -11.73 -31.18
CA PRO A 29 4.06 -11.67 -29.74
C PRO A 29 4.53 -13.01 -29.18
N ALA A 30 5.55 -12.97 -28.32
CA ALA A 30 5.92 -14.13 -27.53
C ALA A 30 4.69 -14.53 -26.73
N THR A 31 4.02 -15.57 -27.20
CA THR A 31 2.99 -16.27 -26.45
C THR A 31 3.71 -16.86 -25.25
N VAL A 32 3.63 -16.18 -24.09
CA VAL A 32 3.89 -16.79 -22.79
C VAL A 32 2.93 -17.99 -22.76
N THR A 33 3.47 -19.15 -23.04
CA THR A 33 2.76 -20.41 -22.88
C THR A 33 2.52 -20.57 -21.39
N ASN A 34 1.35 -20.11 -20.96
CA ASN A 34 0.78 -20.41 -19.67
C ASN A 34 0.64 -21.94 -19.64
N ARG A 35 1.66 -22.67 -19.16
CA ARG A 35 1.55 -24.09 -18.88
C ARG A 35 0.40 -24.20 -17.90
N GLY A 36 -0.75 -24.69 -18.37
CA GLY A 36 -1.98 -24.76 -17.63
C GLY A 36 -1.73 -25.34 -16.24
N GLN A 37 -1.85 -24.48 -15.22
CA GLN A 37 -1.74 -24.91 -13.83
C GLN A 37 -2.74 -26.02 -13.57
N SER A 38 -2.29 -27.07 -12.87
CA SER A 38 -3.17 -28.17 -12.48
C SER A 38 -4.30 -27.66 -11.56
N ALA A 39 -5.43 -28.37 -11.53
CA ALA A 39 -6.52 -28.04 -10.60
C ALA A 39 -6.05 -28.03 -9.12
N SER A 40 -5.06 -28.88 -8.81
CA SER A 40 -4.42 -28.95 -7.48
C SER A 40 -3.63 -27.65 -7.14
N GLU A 41 -2.86 -27.12 -8.11
CA GLU A 41 -2.09 -25.88 -7.89
C GLU A 41 -3.00 -24.67 -7.72
N ARG A 42 -4.09 -24.57 -8.49
CA ARG A 42 -5.10 -23.52 -8.33
C ARG A 42 -5.87 -23.62 -7.01
N GLY A 43 -6.07 -24.83 -6.50
CA GLY A 43 -6.67 -25.07 -5.19
C GLY A 43 -5.77 -24.54 -4.05
N SER A 44 -4.46 -24.78 -4.17
CA SER A 44 -3.48 -24.43 -3.16
C SER A 44 -3.28 -22.90 -3.01
N SER A 45 -3.33 -22.12 -4.10
CA SER A 45 -3.19 -20.65 -4.02
C SER A 45 -4.35 -19.95 -3.30
N LYS A 46 -5.56 -20.55 -3.30
CA LYS A 46 -6.73 -20.03 -2.58
C LYS A 46 -6.53 -20.00 -1.07
N ILE A 47 -5.64 -20.83 -0.53
CA ILE A 47 -5.31 -20.86 0.90
C ILE A 47 -4.79 -19.49 1.36
N VAL A 48 -3.89 -18.89 0.58
CA VAL A 48 -3.32 -17.57 0.92
C VAL A 48 -4.40 -16.48 0.94
N ILE A 49 -5.30 -16.49 -0.06
CA ILE A 49 -6.42 -15.54 -0.14
C ILE A 49 -7.38 -15.75 1.04
N ALA A 50 -7.67 -17.01 1.40
CA ALA A 50 -8.55 -17.32 2.52
C ALA A 50 -8.00 -16.81 3.87
N TRP A 51 -6.70 -16.92 4.11
CA TRP A 51 -6.09 -16.37 5.32
C TRP A 51 -6.01 -14.84 5.31
N ASN A 52 -5.83 -14.21 4.15
CA ASN A 52 -5.98 -12.76 4.02
C ASN A 52 -7.40 -12.31 4.38
N GLN A 53 -8.42 -12.98 3.81
CA GLN A 53 -9.82 -12.70 4.11
C GLN A 53 -10.15 -12.93 5.59
N ALA A 54 -9.64 -14.00 6.21
CA ALA A 54 -9.83 -14.27 7.64
C ALA A 54 -9.30 -13.09 8.49
N LEU A 55 -8.13 -12.52 8.14
CA LEU A 55 -7.61 -11.36 8.86
C LEU A 55 -8.43 -10.09 8.57
N LEU A 56 -8.90 -9.89 7.33
CA LEU A 56 -9.82 -8.79 7.02
C LEU A 56 -11.10 -8.84 7.88
N ASP A 57 -11.68 -10.01 8.05
CA ASP A 57 -12.87 -10.21 8.88
C ASP A 57 -12.58 -9.93 10.37
N ILE A 58 -11.41 -10.34 10.86
CA ILE A 58 -10.96 -10.05 12.22
C ILE A 58 -10.82 -8.54 12.45
N VAL A 59 -10.09 -7.83 11.60
CA VAL A 59 -9.83 -6.38 11.80
C VAL A 59 -11.10 -5.53 11.61
N ARG A 60 -12.11 -6.05 10.96
CA ARG A 60 -13.45 -5.47 10.85
C ARG A 60 -14.35 -5.78 12.05
N THR A 61 -14.03 -6.82 12.82
CA THR A 61 -14.80 -7.20 14.00
C THR A 61 -14.53 -6.20 15.14
N PRO A 62 -15.56 -5.48 15.63
CA PRO A 62 -15.36 -4.50 16.70
C PRO A 62 -14.70 -5.11 17.93
N GLY A 63 -13.60 -4.52 18.37
CA GLY A 63 -12.85 -4.94 19.57
C GLY A 63 -11.91 -6.13 19.38
N ALA A 64 -11.88 -6.78 18.21
CA ALA A 64 -10.95 -7.88 17.97
C ALA A 64 -9.50 -7.36 17.75
N GLN A 65 -9.34 -6.25 17.03
CA GLN A 65 -8.03 -5.62 16.81
C GLN A 65 -7.63 -4.76 18.00
N PRO A 66 -6.46 -4.99 18.63
CA PRO A 66 -5.94 -4.12 19.68
C PRO A 66 -5.72 -2.69 19.17
N ALA A 67 -6.30 -1.70 19.85
CA ALA A 67 -6.23 -0.29 19.44
C ALA A 67 -4.79 0.29 19.41
N THR A 68 -3.88 -0.34 20.13
CA THR A 68 -2.47 0.08 20.24
C THR A 68 -1.57 -0.53 19.16
N VAL A 69 -2.07 -1.52 18.40
CA VAL A 69 -1.32 -2.22 17.36
C VAL A 69 -1.94 -1.90 16.00
N HIS A 70 -1.13 -1.37 15.10
CA HIS A 70 -1.60 -1.05 13.75
C HIS A 70 -1.89 -2.34 12.96
N PRO A 71 -3.06 -2.50 12.30
CA PRO A 71 -3.44 -3.74 11.62
C PRO A 71 -2.46 -4.20 10.55
N THR A 72 -1.79 -3.27 9.85
CA THR A 72 -0.81 -3.60 8.79
C THR A 72 0.35 -4.46 9.29
N ARG A 73 0.74 -4.32 10.58
CA ARG A 73 1.72 -5.21 11.21
C ARG A 73 1.22 -6.66 11.26
N SER A 74 -0.03 -6.88 11.58
CA SER A 74 -0.62 -8.22 11.63
C SER A 74 -0.68 -8.86 10.25
N PHE A 75 -1.07 -8.09 9.22
CA PHE A 75 -1.02 -8.56 7.84
C PHE A 75 0.41 -8.91 7.40
N ALA A 76 1.40 -8.08 7.72
CA ALA A 76 2.79 -8.34 7.38
C ALA A 76 3.33 -9.62 8.04
N ILE A 77 3.05 -9.82 9.34
CA ILE A 77 3.46 -11.04 10.06
C ILE A 77 2.78 -12.28 9.47
N LEU A 78 1.48 -12.22 9.18
CA LEU A 78 0.72 -13.30 8.57
C LEU A 78 1.33 -13.73 7.23
N HIS A 79 1.52 -12.77 6.32
CA HIS A 79 1.96 -13.09 4.97
C HIS A 79 3.44 -13.42 4.87
N ALA A 80 4.28 -12.86 5.75
CA ALA A 80 5.67 -13.31 5.88
C ALA A 80 5.75 -14.76 6.36
N ALA A 81 4.95 -15.14 7.37
CA ALA A 81 4.92 -16.51 7.85
C ALA A 81 4.42 -17.51 6.78
N ILE A 82 3.37 -17.15 6.03
CA ILE A 82 2.86 -17.98 4.94
C ILE A 82 3.93 -18.13 3.84
N TYR A 83 4.55 -17.05 3.41
CA TYR A 83 5.59 -17.06 2.38
C TYR A 83 6.80 -17.88 2.81
N ASP A 84 7.36 -17.60 3.99
CA ASP A 84 8.54 -18.30 4.50
C ASP A 84 8.27 -19.80 4.68
N ALA A 85 7.05 -20.21 5.08
CA ALA A 85 6.65 -21.61 5.16
C ALA A 85 6.59 -22.29 3.78
N VAL A 86 6.11 -21.60 2.76
CA VAL A 86 6.06 -22.10 1.38
C VAL A 86 7.47 -22.27 0.83
N VAL A 87 8.32 -21.24 0.92
CA VAL A 87 9.67 -21.28 0.34
C VAL A 87 10.62 -22.20 1.10
N ALA A 88 10.40 -22.44 2.40
CA ALA A 88 11.15 -23.46 3.15
C ALA A 88 11.02 -24.86 2.52
N ILE A 89 9.86 -25.16 1.90
CA ILE A 89 9.57 -26.44 1.25
C ILE A 89 9.96 -26.42 -0.22
N THR A 90 9.57 -25.38 -0.97
CA THR A 90 9.81 -25.30 -2.43
C THR A 90 11.27 -24.99 -2.76
N ARG A 91 11.94 -24.20 -1.94
CA ARG A 91 13.37 -23.80 -2.10
C ARG A 91 13.67 -23.08 -3.42
N ASN A 92 12.66 -22.47 -4.03
CA ASN A 92 12.83 -21.71 -5.28
C ASN A 92 13.24 -20.25 -5.04
N ALA A 93 13.04 -19.75 -3.81
CA ALA A 93 13.36 -18.39 -3.43
C ALA A 93 13.85 -18.32 -1.97
N PRO A 94 14.58 -17.27 -1.57
CA PRO A 94 14.98 -17.08 -0.18
C PRO A 94 13.77 -16.71 0.69
N PRO A 95 13.78 -17.08 1.98
CA PRO A 95 12.83 -16.56 2.95
C PRO A 95 13.07 -15.07 3.22
N VAL A 96 12.04 -14.36 3.70
CA VAL A 96 12.12 -12.91 3.96
C VAL A 96 12.46 -12.58 5.41
N LEU A 97 11.93 -13.32 6.38
CA LEU A 97 12.18 -13.08 7.80
C LEU A 97 12.91 -14.20 8.51
N VAL A 98 12.56 -15.47 8.25
CA VAL A 98 13.09 -16.59 9.01
C VAL A 98 13.39 -17.80 8.12
N THR A 99 14.46 -18.51 8.44
CA THR A 99 14.83 -19.76 7.76
C THR A 99 14.51 -20.95 8.65
N VAL A 100 13.68 -21.86 8.14
CA VAL A 100 13.35 -23.14 8.77
C VAL A 100 13.70 -24.29 7.85
N ASN A 101 14.32 -25.36 8.38
CA ASN A 101 14.63 -26.53 7.59
C ASN A 101 13.40 -27.42 7.40
N ALA A 102 12.97 -27.58 6.16
CA ALA A 102 11.84 -28.43 5.81
C ALA A 102 12.29 -29.84 5.33
N PRO A 103 11.60 -30.91 5.74
CA PRO A 103 11.80 -32.24 5.19
C PRO A 103 11.49 -32.28 3.69
N ARG A 104 12.27 -33.05 2.92
CA ARG A 104 11.99 -33.27 1.49
C ARG A 104 10.62 -33.93 1.32
N GLY A 105 9.82 -33.39 0.39
CA GLY A 105 8.49 -33.91 0.07
C GLY A 105 7.38 -33.47 1.02
N ALA A 106 7.66 -32.59 1.99
CA ALA A 106 6.60 -31.93 2.77
C ALA A 106 5.64 -31.15 1.85
N ARG A 107 4.37 -31.00 2.27
CA ARG A 107 3.32 -30.32 1.49
C ARG A 107 3.36 -28.82 1.76
N ALA A 108 3.64 -28.01 0.75
CA ALA A 108 3.71 -26.56 0.87
C ALA A 108 2.31 -25.91 1.14
N ASP A 109 1.25 -26.48 0.60
CA ASP A 109 -0.13 -26.03 0.86
C ASP A 109 -0.55 -26.28 2.33
N ALA A 110 -0.17 -27.43 2.90
CA ALA A 110 -0.40 -27.68 4.32
C ALA A 110 0.44 -26.75 5.22
N ALA A 111 1.65 -26.39 4.79
CA ALA A 111 2.49 -25.45 5.52
C ALA A 111 1.94 -24.03 5.46
N ALA A 112 1.44 -23.58 4.30
CA ALA A 112 0.77 -22.28 4.17
C ALA A 112 -0.47 -22.17 5.10
N ALA A 113 -1.32 -23.21 5.12
CA ALA A 113 -2.49 -23.26 5.98
C ALA A 113 -2.11 -23.24 7.48
N ALA A 114 -1.10 -24.01 7.87
CA ALA A 114 -0.65 -24.10 9.26
C ALA A 114 0.03 -22.80 9.73
N ALA A 115 0.83 -22.16 8.86
CA ALA A 115 1.46 -20.87 9.15
C ALA A 115 0.40 -19.78 9.36
N GLY A 116 -0.61 -19.68 8.48
CA GLY A 116 -1.71 -18.74 8.64
C GLY A 116 -2.48 -18.95 9.93
N HIS A 117 -2.87 -20.20 10.22
CA HIS A 117 -3.59 -20.60 11.42
C HIS A 117 -2.81 -20.25 12.69
N ALA A 118 -1.58 -20.76 12.83
CA ALA A 118 -0.76 -20.55 14.02
C ALA A 118 -0.47 -19.07 14.28
N THR A 119 -0.20 -18.31 13.21
CA THR A 119 0.02 -16.85 13.31
C THR A 119 -1.21 -16.12 13.82
N LEU A 120 -2.38 -16.37 13.21
CA LEU A 120 -3.59 -15.63 13.60
C LEU A 120 -4.13 -16.03 14.98
N ILE A 121 -4.01 -17.29 15.39
CA ILE A 121 -4.37 -17.69 16.76
C ILE A 121 -3.48 -16.98 17.79
N ALA A 122 -2.18 -16.86 17.52
CA ALA A 122 -1.27 -16.18 18.42
C ALA A 122 -1.59 -14.67 18.54
N LEU A 123 -1.92 -14.01 17.42
CA LEU A 123 -2.24 -12.58 17.39
C LEU A 123 -3.66 -12.29 17.89
N TYR A 124 -4.61 -13.20 17.66
CA TYR A 124 -6.05 -13.03 17.96
C TYR A 124 -6.65 -14.26 18.64
N PRO A 125 -6.24 -14.58 19.88
CA PRO A 125 -6.65 -15.81 20.55
C PRO A 125 -8.16 -15.94 20.77
N THR A 126 -8.90 -14.84 20.82
CA THR A 126 -10.36 -14.83 20.92
C THR A 126 -11.06 -15.34 19.66
N MET A 127 -10.38 -15.34 18.52
CA MET A 127 -10.90 -15.82 17.23
C MET A 127 -10.60 -17.30 16.95
N LYS A 128 -10.02 -18.02 17.93
CA LYS A 128 -9.53 -19.38 17.76
C LYS A 128 -10.55 -20.31 17.10
N ASN A 129 -11.80 -20.29 17.50
CA ASN A 129 -12.81 -21.24 16.99
C ASN A 129 -13.07 -21.06 15.48
N SER A 130 -13.17 -19.82 15.00
CA SER A 130 -13.35 -19.55 13.56
C SER A 130 -12.10 -19.90 12.77
N LEU A 131 -10.92 -19.63 13.31
CA LEU A 131 -9.63 -19.94 12.70
C LEU A 131 -9.38 -21.45 12.62
N ASP A 132 -9.77 -22.23 13.66
CA ASP A 132 -9.72 -23.68 13.65
C ASP A 132 -10.61 -24.26 12.52
N GLN A 133 -11.81 -23.70 12.32
CA GLN A 133 -12.71 -24.16 11.24
C GLN A 133 -12.13 -23.86 9.86
N GLN A 134 -11.54 -22.68 9.66
CA GLN A 134 -10.85 -22.33 8.42
C GLN A 134 -9.70 -23.30 8.15
N PHE A 135 -8.87 -23.59 9.16
CA PHE A 135 -7.76 -24.51 9.05
C PHE A 135 -8.20 -25.93 8.65
N LEU A 136 -9.24 -26.45 9.28
CA LEU A 136 -9.82 -27.75 8.92
C LEU A 136 -10.34 -27.77 7.48
N THR A 137 -10.97 -26.67 7.05
CA THR A 137 -11.46 -26.52 5.67
C THR A 137 -10.32 -26.55 4.66
N ASP A 138 -9.23 -25.83 4.93
CA ASP A 138 -8.05 -25.78 4.05
C ASP A 138 -7.32 -27.13 3.97
N LEU A 139 -7.29 -27.87 5.08
CA LEU A 139 -6.64 -29.18 5.14
C LEU A 139 -7.46 -30.32 4.56
N ALA A 140 -8.79 -30.18 4.44
CA ALA A 140 -9.68 -31.25 4.00
C ALA A 140 -9.34 -31.82 2.61
N PRO A 141 -9.04 -31.00 1.59
CA PRO A 141 -8.68 -31.50 0.25
C PRO A 141 -7.27 -32.10 0.16
N ILE A 142 -6.42 -31.90 1.17
CA ILE A 142 -5.04 -32.38 1.18
C ILE A 142 -5.00 -33.81 1.72
N PRO A 143 -4.50 -34.80 0.94
CA PRO A 143 -4.47 -36.21 1.38
C PRO A 143 -3.74 -36.40 2.72
N ASN A 144 -4.31 -37.24 3.59
CA ASN A 144 -3.74 -37.57 4.90
C ASN A 144 -2.51 -38.46 4.75
N THR A 145 -1.35 -37.84 4.65
CA THR A 145 -0.07 -38.49 4.44
C THR A 145 0.99 -37.90 5.36
N LYS A 146 2.12 -38.59 5.52
CA LYS A 146 3.29 -38.05 6.23
C LYS A 146 3.75 -36.71 5.66
N ALA A 147 3.61 -36.50 4.35
CA ALA A 147 3.94 -35.23 3.71
C ALA A 147 3.07 -34.07 4.19
N LYS A 148 1.75 -34.29 4.38
CA LYS A 148 0.83 -33.32 4.98
C LYS A 148 1.22 -32.98 6.41
N GLU A 149 1.47 -33.99 7.25
CA GLU A 149 1.90 -33.79 8.63
C GLU A 149 3.22 -33.03 8.74
N GLN A 150 4.16 -33.31 7.83
CA GLN A 150 5.42 -32.59 7.73
C GLN A 150 5.20 -31.12 7.31
N GLY A 151 4.30 -30.86 6.36
CA GLY A 151 3.92 -29.52 5.96
C GLY A 151 3.34 -28.73 7.12
N ILE A 152 2.39 -29.29 7.86
CA ILE A 152 1.80 -28.66 9.05
C ILE A 152 2.88 -28.25 10.05
N ARG A 153 3.79 -29.17 10.41
CA ARG A 153 4.89 -28.84 11.34
C ARG A 153 5.76 -27.70 10.84
N VAL A 154 6.13 -27.71 9.55
CA VAL A 154 6.93 -26.61 8.97
C VAL A 154 6.20 -25.28 9.09
N GLY A 155 4.88 -25.22 8.80
CA GLY A 155 4.09 -24.02 8.95
C GLY A 155 4.03 -23.51 10.40
N GLU A 156 3.82 -24.41 11.36
CA GLU A 156 3.82 -24.09 12.80
C GLU A 156 5.20 -23.57 13.25
N ASP A 157 6.30 -24.23 12.86
CA ASP A 157 7.65 -23.83 13.21
C ASP A 157 8.00 -22.44 12.64
N VAL A 158 7.63 -22.17 11.38
CA VAL A 158 7.85 -20.87 10.75
C VAL A 158 7.00 -19.78 11.44
N ALA A 159 5.73 -20.03 11.71
CA ALA A 159 4.89 -19.08 12.42
C ALA A 159 5.46 -18.72 13.79
N ALA A 160 5.91 -19.71 14.56
CA ALA A 160 6.55 -19.50 15.85
C ALA A 160 7.85 -18.67 15.72
N ALA A 161 8.68 -18.94 14.72
CA ALA A 161 9.90 -18.19 14.47
C ALA A 161 9.63 -16.72 14.06
N VAL A 162 8.66 -16.48 13.16
CA VAL A 162 8.28 -15.13 12.73
C VAL A 162 7.68 -14.32 13.91
N LEU A 163 6.81 -14.93 14.69
CA LEU A 163 6.25 -14.29 15.89
C LEU A 163 7.35 -13.94 16.91
N ALA A 164 8.31 -14.83 17.12
CA ALA A 164 9.47 -14.60 17.99
C ALA A 164 10.36 -13.46 17.46
N ALA A 165 10.64 -13.42 16.16
CA ALA A 165 11.41 -12.35 15.52
C ALA A 165 10.74 -10.97 15.67
N ARG A 166 9.41 -10.93 15.73
CA ARG A 166 8.63 -9.70 15.86
C ARG A 166 8.14 -9.40 17.29
N ALA A 167 8.48 -10.25 18.28
CA ALA A 167 8.01 -10.10 19.65
C ALA A 167 8.49 -8.80 20.34
N SER A 168 9.69 -8.32 19.97
CA SER A 168 10.34 -7.14 20.56
C SER A 168 10.57 -6.04 19.52
N ASP A 169 9.71 -5.91 18.53
CA ASP A 169 9.87 -4.94 17.44
C ASP A 169 9.48 -3.49 17.80
N GLY A 170 9.11 -3.22 19.03
CA GLY A 170 8.73 -1.88 19.49
C GLY A 170 7.22 -1.59 19.42
N SER A 171 6.42 -2.45 18.78
CA SER A 171 4.97 -2.22 18.62
C SER A 171 4.21 -2.22 19.95
N ALA A 172 4.66 -2.96 20.94
CA ALA A 172 4.07 -3.06 22.27
C ALA A 172 4.59 -2.00 23.27
N VAL A 173 5.52 -1.16 22.86
CA VAL A 173 6.11 -0.13 23.74
C VAL A 173 5.09 0.98 23.97
N THR A 174 4.84 1.29 25.24
CA THR A 174 4.06 2.48 25.61
C THR A 174 4.89 3.72 25.33
N ALA A 175 4.48 4.52 24.36
CA ALA A 175 5.14 5.79 24.07
C ALA A 175 4.96 6.80 25.22
N PRO A 176 5.94 7.69 25.46
CA PRO A 176 5.73 8.83 26.34
C PRO A 176 4.54 9.67 25.86
N PRO A 177 3.83 10.37 26.77
CA PRO A 177 2.76 11.26 26.38
C PRO A 177 3.22 12.28 25.34
N PHE A 178 2.44 12.42 24.27
CA PHE A 178 2.70 13.46 23.27
C PHE A 178 2.43 14.84 23.88
N VAL A 179 3.36 15.76 23.71
CA VAL A 179 3.21 17.16 24.12
C VAL A 179 2.89 18.00 22.89
N PRO A 180 1.64 18.48 22.73
CA PRO A 180 1.26 19.32 21.60
C PRO A 180 2.05 20.64 21.63
N GLY A 181 2.47 21.11 20.45
CA GLY A 181 3.01 22.46 20.32
C GLY A 181 1.91 23.52 20.32
N ASP A 182 2.25 24.75 20.69
CA ASP A 182 1.35 25.92 20.73
C ASP A 182 1.61 26.93 19.60
N GLN A 183 2.73 26.77 18.88
CA GLN A 183 3.08 27.67 17.78
C GLN A 183 2.25 27.38 16.53
N PRO A 184 2.03 28.38 15.66
CA PRO A 184 1.47 28.16 14.33
C PRO A 184 2.21 27.04 13.60
N GLY A 185 1.46 26.16 12.93
CA GLY A 185 2.01 25.00 12.26
C GLY A 185 2.09 23.73 13.12
N ASN A 186 2.16 23.86 14.46
CA ASN A 186 2.26 22.70 15.33
C ASN A 186 0.95 21.92 15.45
N TYR A 187 1.04 20.59 15.35
CA TYR A 187 -0.08 19.70 15.59
C TYR A 187 -0.58 19.77 17.03
N ARG A 188 -1.88 19.78 17.17
CA ARG A 188 -2.61 19.64 18.42
C ARG A 188 -3.87 18.82 18.23
N PRO A 189 -4.39 18.13 19.26
CA PRO A 189 -5.65 17.41 19.19
C PRO A 189 -6.77 18.27 18.60
N THR A 190 -7.65 17.66 17.83
CA THR A 190 -8.70 18.36 17.05
C THR A 190 -10.10 18.05 17.58
N PRO A 191 -11.06 19.01 17.44
CA PRO A 191 -12.45 18.75 17.81
C PRO A 191 -13.07 17.61 16.97
N PRO A 192 -14.19 17.00 17.43
CA PRO A 192 -14.98 17.44 18.60
C PRO A 192 -14.44 16.92 19.94
N ASN A 193 -13.73 15.80 19.96
CA ASN A 193 -13.40 15.08 21.20
C ASN A 193 -11.96 15.30 21.69
N PHE A 194 -11.14 16.00 20.93
CA PHE A 194 -9.71 16.23 21.22
C PHE A 194 -8.96 14.95 21.66
N PRO A 195 -9.05 13.86 20.89
CA PRO A 195 -8.45 12.60 21.27
C PRO A 195 -6.93 12.72 21.37
N ALA A 196 -6.34 11.91 22.26
CA ALA A 196 -4.88 11.79 22.33
C ALA A 196 -4.32 11.32 20.98
N PRO A 197 -3.12 11.77 20.60
CA PRO A 197 -2.46 11.32 19.36
C PRO A 197 -2.26 9.81 19.33
N ALA A 198 -2.59 9.21 18.21
CA ALA A 198 -2.48 7.77 18.01
C ALA A 198 -1.09 7.39 17.49
N PHE A 199 -0.64 6.18 17.86
CA PHE A 199 0.57 5.54 17.31
C PHE A 199 1.85 6.37 17.43
N THR A 200 2.01 7.13 18.51
CA THR A 200 3.19 7.97 18.78
C THR A 200 4.49 7.16 18.90
N ASN A 201 4.40 5.85 19.21
CA ASN A 201 5.53 4.93 19.22
C ASN A 201 5.86 4.33 17.86
N TRP A 202 4.98 4.49 16.85
CA TRP A 202 5.06 3.69 15.62
C TRP A 202 6.28 4.02 14.75
N ALA A 203 6.80 5.23 14.84
CA ALA A 203 8.06 5.63 14.23
C ALA A 203 9.29 4.84 14.73
N HIS A 204 9.17 4.19 15.89
CA HIS A 204 10.23 3.40 16.52
C HIS A 204 10.02 1.89 16.39
N VAL A 205 8.97 1.47 15.70
CA VAL A 205 8.78 0.04 15.36
C VAL A 205 9.84 -0.35 14.34
N THR A 206 10.50 -1.49 14.59
CA THR A 206 11.47 -2.05 13.64
C THR A 206 10.79 -2.34 12.32
N PRO A 207 11.22 -1.78 11.19
CA PRO A 207 10.67 -2.11 9.87
C PRO A 207 10.80 -3.60 9.53
N PHE A 208 10.09 -4.04 8.53
CA PHE A 208 10.19 -5.40 8.02
C PHE A 208 11.28 -5.54 6.95
N VAL A 209 11.40 -4.56 6.06
CA VAL A 209 12.33 -4.55 4.92
C VAL A 209 13.16 -3.27 4.87
N LEU A 210 12.59 -2.12 5.22
CA LEU A 210 13.34 -0.86 5.27
C LEU A 210 14.48 -0.94 6.29
N ASP A 211 15.59 -0.29 6.00
CA ASP A 211 16.72 -0.21 6.93
C ASP A 211 16.38 0.69 8.14
N THR A 212 15.60 1.76 7.93
CA THR A 212 15.13 2.66 9.00
C THR A 212 13.77 3.26 8.65
N ALA A 213 13.00 3.68 9.66
CA ALA A 213 11.75 4.41 9.47
C ALA A 213 11.91 5.72 8.67
N ALA A 214 13.08 6.36 8.79
CA ALA A 214 13.39 7.63 8.16
C ALA A 214 13.94 7.53 6.72
N GLN A 215 14.15 6.31 6.21
CA GLN A 215 14.85 6.07 4.94
C GLN A 215 14.29 6.88 3.75
N PHE A 216 12.97 6.97 3.65
CA PHE A 216 12.26 7.71 2.60
C PHE A 216 11.45 8.88 3.17
N ARG A 217 11.86 9.42 4.34
CA ARG A 217 11.15 10.57 4.91
C ARG A 217 11.07 11.70 3.89
N PRO A 218 9.86 12.18 3.53
CA PRO A 218 9.71 13.30 2.62
C PRO A 218 10.45 14.53 3.13
N THR A 219 10.80 15.44 2.24
CA THR A 219 11.29 16.76 2.65
C THR A 219 10.26 17.47 3.52
N ALA A 220 10.73 18.41 4.37
CA ALA A 220 9.83 19.19 5.21
C ALA A 220 8.73 19.89 4.38
N PRO A 221 7.50 20.01 4.93
CA PRO A 221 6.45 20.75 4.25
C PRO A 221 6.89 22.20 4.01
N PRO A 222 6.38 22.87 2.94
CA PRO A 222 6.68 24.26 2.68
C PRO A 222 6.36 25.17 3.87
N ALA A 223 7.11 26.27 4.00
CA ALA A 223 6.88 27.25 5.07
C ALA A 223 5.42 27.75 5.04
N LEU A 224 4.84 28.03 6.20
CA LEU A 224 3.46 28.54 6.34
C LEU A 224 3.24 29.84 5.54
N THR A 225 4.29 30.66 5.41
CA THR A 225 4.27 31.91 4.65
C THR A 225 4.39 31.73 3.14
N SER A 226 4.55 30.49 2.63
CA SER A 226 4.70 30.24 1.19
C SER A 226 3.38 30.24 0.44
N GLN A 227 3.44 30.57 -0.86
CA GLN A 227 2.26 30.48 -1.74
C GLN A 227 1.75 29.05 -1.85
N ALA A 228 2.65 28.04 -1.92
CA ALA A 228 2.27 26.65 -2.00
C ALA A 228 1.45 26.17 -0.79
N TYR A 229 1.80 26.68 0.42
CA TYR A 229 0.99 26.41 1.62
C TYR A 229 -0.38 27.09 1.51
N ALA A 230 -0.44 28.39 1.12
CA ALA A 230 -1.69 29.11 0.99
C ALA A 230 -2.64 28.43 -0.03
N ASP A 231 -2.13 28.04 -1.18
CA ASP A 231 -2.91 27.34 -2.21
C ASP A 231 -3.51 26.04 -1.67
N ALA A 232 -2.72 25.24 -0.95
CA ALA A 232 -3.15 23.97 -0.39
C ALA A 232 -4.18 24.14 0.75
N ILE A 233 -4.02 25.16 1.59
CA ILE A 233 -5.01 25.49 2.66
C ILE A 233 -6.31 26.03 2.04
N ASN A 234 -6.23 26.92 1.06
CA ASN A 234 -7.42 27.46 0.41
C ASN A 234 -8.18 26.39 -0.40
N GLU A 235 -7.49 25.44 -1.02
CA GLU A 235 -8.12 24.30 -1.67
C GLU A 235 -8.94 23.47 -0.67
N VAL A 236 -8.33 23.02 0.42
CA VAL A 236 -9.03 22.20 1.40
C VAL A 236 -10.09 23.00 2.18
N LYS A 237 -9.90 24.29 2.40
CA LYS A 237 -10.90 25.17 3.00
C LYS A 237 -12.17 25.21 2.16
N SER A 238 -12.03 25.33 0.84
CA SER A 238 -13.14 25.37 -0.10
C SER A 238 -13.81 24.01 -0.29
N LEU A 239 -13.02 22.96 -0.58
CA LEU A 239 -13.54 21.64 -0.93
C LEU A 239 -13.87 20.76 0.28
N GLY A 240 -13.13 20.92 1.37
CA GLY A 240 -13.18 20.03 2.52
C GLY A 240 -14.25 20.37 3.57
N GLN A 241 -14.88 21.53 3.50
CA GLN A 241 -15.88 21.98 4.46
C GLN A 241 -17.13 21.09 4.42
N ASP A 242 -17.75 20.82 5.55
CA ASP A 242 -18.99 20.03 5.65
C ASP A 242 -20.12 20.62 4.80
N THR A 243 -20.25 21.96 4.80
CA THR A 243 -21.26 22.75 4.05
C THR A 243 -20.72 23.31 2.74
N SER A 244 -19.65 22.74 2.18
CA SER A 244 -19.03 23.22 0.93
C SER A 244 -20.03 23.33 -0.22
N THR A 245 -20.04 24.50 -0.88
CA THR A 245 -20.82 24.78 -2.09
C THR A 245 -20.01 24.62 -3.38
N THR A 246 -18.70 24.38 -3.26
CA THR A 246 -17.77 24.19 -4.39
C THR A 246 -17.49 22.72 -4.66
N ARG A 247 -17.58 21.86 -3.63
CA ARG A 247 -17.43 20.42 -3.77
C ARG A 247 -18.61 19.81 -4.51
N THR A 248 -18.34 19.01 -5.56
CA THR A 248 -19.40 18.33 -6.31
C THR A 248 -20.03 17.18 -5.51
N ALA A 249 -21.18 16.70 -5.96
CA ALA A 249 -21.82 15.52 -5.37
C ALA A 249 -20.94 14.27 -5.48
N ASP A 250 -20.25 14.09 -6.60
CA ASP A 250 -19.30 12.97 -6.79
C ASP A 250 -18.10 13.08 -5.84
N GLN A 251 -17.50 14.26 -5.67
CA GLN A 251 -16.43 14.47 -4.70
C GLN A 251 -16.88 14.20 -3.26
N THR A 252 -18.13 14.50 -2.94
CA THR A 252 -18.73 14.14 -1.64
C THR A 252 -18.88 12.63 -1.49
N GLN A 253 -19.29 11.94 -2.55
CA GLN A 253 -19.35 10.48 -2.56
C GLN A 253 -17.95 9.87 -2.42
N ILE A 254 -16.95 10.36 -3.17
CA ILE A 254 -15.54 9.95 -3.09
C ILE A 254 -15.02 10.08 -1.64
N ALA A 255 -15.26 11.23 -0.99
CA ALA A 255 -14.82 11.47 0.39
C ALA A 255 -15.37 10.41 1.38
N LYS A 256 -16.64 10.03 1.20
CA LYS A 256 -17.31 9.03 2.05
C LYS A 256 -16.90 7.60 1.66
N PHE A 257 -16.74 7.33 0.36
CA PHE A 257 -16.41 6.00 -0.16
C PHE A 257 -15.06 5.50 0.38
N TRP A 258 -14.03 6.33 0.35
CA TRP A 258 -12.69 6.01 0.81
C TRP A 258 -12.46 6.28 2.31
N ALA A 259 -13.53 6.44 3.10
CA ALA A 259 -13.41 6.69 4.55
C ALA A 259 -12.91 5.50 5.39
N PRO A 260 -13.20 4.22 5.05
CA PRO A 260 -12.70 3.07 5.80
C PRO A 260 -11.17 2.98 5.81
N PRO A 261 -10.59 2.13 6.69
CA PRO A 261 -9.16 1.86 6.73
C PRO A 261 -8.65 1.42 5.37
N ILE A 262 -7.79 2.23 4.77
CA ILE A 262 -7.40 2.11 3.36
C ILE A 262 -6.66 0.82 3.03
N TRP A 263 -5.89 0.26 3.97
CA TRP A 263 -5.20 -1.04 3.81
C TRP A 263 -6.18 -2.20 3.67
N ASN A 264 -7.37 -2.13 4.29
CA ASN A 264 -8.40 -3.15 4.10
C ASN A 264 -8.88 -3.15 2.65
N THR A 265 -9.24 -1.97 2.12
CA THR A 265 -9.69 -1.84 0.74
C THR A 265 -8.64 -2.32 -0.27
N TRP A 266 -7.35 -2.02 -0.03
CA TRP A 266 -6.28 -2.49 -0.93
C TRP A 266 -6.02 -3.99 -0.81
N ASN A 267 -6.22 -4.61 0.35
CA ASN A 267 -6.20 -6.07 0.47
C ASN A 267 -7.38 -6.72 -0.28
N GLU A 268 -8.58 -6.14 -0.26
CA GLU A 268 -9.71 -6.63 -1.08
C GLU A 268 -9.47 -6.49 -2.59
N ILE A 269 -8.89 -5.36 -3.04
CA ILE A 269 -8.48 -5.21 -4.43
C ILE A 269 -7.46 -6.30 -4.81
N ALA A 270 -6.52 -6.58 -3.90
CA ALA A 270 -5.52 -7.63 -4.09
C ALA A 270 -6.14 -9.04 -4.19
N GLU A 271 -7.12 -9.37 -3.34
CA GLU A 271 -7.86 -10.64 -3.42
C GLU A 271 -8.58 -10.79 -4.76
N LYS A 272 -9.27 -9.74 -5.21
CA LYS A 272 -9.96 -9.74 -6.51
C LYS A 272 -8.98 -9.90 -7.67
N ALA A 273 -7.83 -9.20 -7.62
CA ALA A 273 -6.78 -9.31 -8.63
C ALA A 273 -6.18 -10.71 -8.68
N ALA A 274 -5.82 -11.29 -7.53
CA ALA A 274 -5.27 -12.64 -7.43
C ALA A 274 -6.29 -13.72 -7.88
N ALA A 275 -7.56 -13.54 -7.59
CA ALA A 275 -8.63 -14.44 -8.04
C ALA A 275 -8.85 -14.37 -9.56
N ALA A 276 -8.75 -13.19 -10.16
CA ALA A 276 -8.89 -12.96 -11.60
C ALA A 276 -7.66 -13.44 -12.40
N HIS A 277 -6.48 -13.45 -11.79
CA HIS A 277 -5.21 -13.85 -12.41
C HIS A 277 -4.59 -15.01 -11.61
N PRO A 278 -5.03 -16.26 -11.82
CA PRO A 278 -4.53 -17.39 -11.04
C PRO A 278 -3.01 -17.53 -11.12
N MET A 279 -2.36 -17.60 -9.96
CA MET A 279 -0.94 -17.77 -9.79
C MET A 279 -0.63 -19.08 -9.05
N SER A 280 0.63 -19.54 -9.06
CA SER A 280 1.08 -20.64 -8.20
C SER A 280 0.93 -20.26 -6.72
N LEU A 281 0.92 -21.26 -5.83
CA LEU A 281 0.90 -21.01 -4.38
C LEU A 281 2.04 -20.06 -3.96
N GLU A 282 3.26 -20.34 -4.41
CA GLU A 282 4.44 -19.54 -4.08
C GLU A 282 4.34 -18.10 -4.58
N ARG A 283 3.93 -17.90 -5.84
CA ARG A 283 3.75 -16.56 -6.41
C ARG A 283 2.62 -15.79 -5.71
N THR A 284 1.53 -16.47 -5.31
CA THR A 284 0.46 -15.85 -4.54
C THR A 284 0.91 -15.47 -3.14
N ALA A 285 1.66 -16.34 -2.47
CA ALA A 285 2.24 -16.07 -1.15
C ALA A 285 3.21 -14.87 -1.22
N ARG A 286 4.07 -14.83 -2.24
CA ARG A 286 4.97 -13.70 -2.49
C ARG A 286 4.20 -12.39 -2.72
N PHE A 287 3.20 -12.40 -3.58
CA PHE A 287 2.39 -11.21 -3.86
C PHE A 287 1.78 -10.60 -2.60
N PHE A 288 1.10 -11.40 -1.77
CA PHE A 288 0.51 -10.90 -0.53
C PHE A 288 1.55 -10.52 0.52
N MET A 289 2.69 -11.20 0.55
CA MET A 289 3.82 -10.82 1.39
C MET A 289 4.36 -9.44 0.97
N ASP A 290 4.71 -9.25 -0.30
CA ASP A 290 5.24 -7.97 -0.81
C ASP A 290 4.25 -6.83 -0.54
N LEU A 291 2.96 -7.02 -0.78
CA LEU A 291 1.92 -6.03 -0.53
C LEU A 291 1.88 -5.62 0.95
N ASN A 292 1.85 -6.59 1.85
CA ASN A 292 1.61 -6.31 3.26
C ASN A 292 2.88 -5.91 4.02
N LEU A 293 4.06 -6.35 3.61
CA LEU A 293 5.33 -5.79 4.08
C LEU A 293 5.46 -4.32 3.65
N THR A 294 5.13 -4.01 2.40
CA THR A 294 5.10 -2.63 1.89
C THR A 294 4.14 -1.75 2.70
N PHE A 295 2.95 -2.25 3.05
CA PHE A 295 2.01 -1.48 3.87
C PHE A 295 2.52 -1.26 5.29
N ALA A 296 3.08 -2.28 5.93
CA ALA A 296 3.61 -2.15 7.28
C ALA A 296 4.76 -1.14 7.34
N ASP A 297 5.71 -1.23 6.42
CA ASP A 297 6.84 -0.32 6.34
C ASP A 297 6.43 1.11 5.93
N SER A 298 5.45 1.25 5.04
CA SER A 298 4.85 2.55 4.70
C SER A 298 4.21 3.22 5.93
N VAL A 299 3.54 2.44 6.80
CA VAL A 299 2.93 2.96 8.04
C VAL A 299 4.01 3.42 9.02
N ILE A 300 5.08 2.66 9.18
CA ILE A 300 6.21 3.03 10.01
C ILE A 300 6.84 4.34 9.49
N ALA A 301 7.09 4.41 8.18
CA ALA A 301 7.70 5.57 7.53
C ALA A 301 6.82 6.83 7.60
N PHE A 302 5.51 6.72 7.38
CA PHE A 302 4.68 7.92 7.46
C PHE A 302 4.47 8.40 8.91
N TYR A 303 4.46 7.50 9.92
CA TYR A 303 4.42 7.95 11.32
C TYR A 303 5.73 8.59 11.75
N ASP A 304 6.89 8.11 11.25
CA ASP A 304 8.15 8.80 11.43
C ASP A 304 8.09 10.25 10.91
N ALA A 305 7.64 10.45 9.68
CA ALA A 305 7.51 11.76 9.08
C ALA A 305 6.47 12.63 9.82
N LYS A 306 5.31 12.06 10.19
CA LYS A 306 4.24 12.75 10.91
C LYS A 306 4.72 13.31 12.26
N TYR A 307 5.38 12.49 13.06
CA TYR A 307 5.86 12.91 14.37
C TYR A 307 7.18 13.69 14.34
N THR A 308 7.92 13.63 13.23
CA THR A 308 9.07 14.52 12.98
C THR A 308 8.61 15.93 12.67
N TYR A 309 7.66 16.10 11.74
CA TYR A 309 7.23 17.42 11.28
C TYR A 309 6.10 18.02 12.10
N GLN A 310 5.28 17.20 12.74
CA GLN A 310 4.18 17.59 13.60
C GLN A 310 3.28 18.68 13.02
N LEU A 311 3.02 18.61 11.69
CA LEU A 311 2.21 19.61 11.00
C LEU A 311 0.75 19.54 11.46
N TRP A 312 0.18 20.67 11.80
CA TRP A 312 -1.23 20.78 12.18
C TRP A 312 -2.19 20.29 11.09
N ARG A 313 -3.38 19.90 11.50
CA ARG A 313 -4.46 19.46 10.60
C ARG A 313 -5.18 20.65 9.96
N PRO A 314 -5.82 20.49 8.78
CA PRO A 314 -6.55 21.54 8.10
C PRO A 314 -7.55 22.30 8.98
N ILE A 315 -8.29 21.61 9.86
CA ILE A 315 -9.21 22.26 10.78
C ILE A 315 -8.50 23.26 11.70
N THR A 316 -7.33 22.92 12.21
CA THR A 316 -6.54 23.84 13.06
C THR A 316 -5.95 24.96 12.21
N ALA A 317 -5.33 24.63 11.08
CA ALA A 317 -4.72 25.57 10.16
C ALA A 317 -5.71 26.64 9.67
N ILE A 318 -6.92 26.22 9.25
CA ILE A 318 -7.94 27.14 8.74
C ILE A 318 -8.52 28.01 9.85
N ARG A 319 -8.81 27.43 11.02
CA ARG A 319 -9.36 28.20 12.14
C ARG A 319 -8.40 29.24 12.70
N LEU A 320 -7.10 28.99 12.59
CA LEU A 320 -6.03 29.84 13.11
C LEU A 320 -5.19 30.51 12.02
N ALA A 321 -5.68 30.58 10.77
CA ALA A 321 -4.90 31.09 9.63
C ALA A 321 -4.42 32.54 9.87
N ASP A 322 -5.14 33.36 10.63
CA ASP A 322 -4.69 34.71 10.96
C ASP A 322 -3.38 34.74 11.80
N THR A 323 -2.91 33.59 12.27
CA THR A 323 -1.68 33.45 13.07
C THR A 323 -0.49 32.85 12.29
N ASP A 324 -0.70 32.38 11.06
CA ASP A 324 0.34 31.68 10.28
C ASP A 324 1.33 32.62 9.57
N GLY A 325 1.08 33.93 9.61
CA GLY A 325 1.94 34.94 8.98
C GLY A 325 1.79 35.00 7.45
N ASN A 326 0.75 34.38 6.86
CA ASN A 326 0.49 34.35 5.43
C ASN A 326 -0.73 35.19 5.07
N SER A 327 -0.53 36.32 4.42
CA SER A 327 -1.64 37.20 4.01
C SER A 327 -2.56 36.60 2.93
N ALA A 328 -2.19 35.49 2.32
CA ALA A 328 -2.99 34.77 1.33
C ALA A 328 -3.94 33.72 1.96
N THR A 329 -3.84 33.49 3.27
CA THR A 329 -4.77 32.68 4.06
C THR A 329 -5.60 33.57 4.97
N VAL A 330 -6.88 33.19 5.19
CA VAL A 330 -7.81 33.95 6.05
C VAL A 330 -8.45 32.99 7.02
N GLY A 331 -8.44 33.32 8.31
CA GLY A 331 -9.03 32.52 9.38
C GLY A 331 -10.55 32.34 9.22
N ASP A 332 -11.02 31.15 9.55
CA ASP A 332 -12.45 30.84 9.70
C ASP A 332 -12.63 29.99 10.98
N PRO A 333 -12.90 30.63 12.12
CA PRO A 333 -13.05 29.92 13.41
C PRO A 333 -14.19 28.90 13.43
N THR A 334 -15.14 28.99 12.48
CA THR A 334 -16.32 28.13 12.40
C THR A 334 -16.14 26.96 11.44
N TRP A 335 -15.06 26.95 10.65
CA TRP A 335 -14.82 25.91 9.65
C TRP A 335 -14.83 24.52 10.25
N THR A 336 -15.58 23.61 9.64
CA THR A 336 -15.69 22.20 10.05
C THR A 336 -15.46 21.30 8.84
N PRO A 337 -14.61 20.25 8.94
CA PRO A 337 -14.40 19.31 7.86
C PRO A 337 -15.62 18.40 7.66
N LEU A 338 -15.79 17.88 6.44
CA LEU A 338 -16.84 16.90 6.12
C LEU A 338 -16.70 15.62 6.96
N ALA A 339 -15.48 15.20 7.26
CA ALA A 339 -15.24 14.00 8.08
C ALA A 339 -14.40 14.33 9.31
N VAL A 340 -14.63 13.60 10.40
CA VAL A 340 -13.86 13.74 11.64
C VAL A 340 -12.37 13.54 11.36
N THR A 341 -11.55 14.47 11.87
CA THR A 341 -10.11 14.45 11.67
C THR A 341 -9.45 13.32 12.47
N ALA A 342 -8.54 12.58 11.83
CA ALA A 342 -7.76 11.54 12.49
C ALA A 342 -6.82 12.12 13.56
N PRO A 343 -6.58 11.39 14.67
CA PRO A 343 -5.82 11.89 15.81
C PRO A 343 -4.28 11.70 15.61
N ASP A 344 -3.74 12.27 14.56
CA ASP A 344 -2.31 12.30 14.27
C ASP A 344 -1.95 13.54 13.42
N PRO A 345 -0.67 13.92 13.30
CA PRO A 345 -0.24 15.05 12.46
C PRO A 345 -0.63 14.88 10.99
N SER A 346 -0.74 16.00 10.25
CA SER A 346 -1.28 16.00 8.89
C SER A 346 -0.33 15.34 7.88
N TYR A 347 0.93 15.74 7.87
CA TYR A 347 1.89 15.47 6.80
C TYR A 347 2.82 14.28 7.09
N PRO A 348 2.97 13.32 6.16
CA PRO A 348 2.26 13.12 4.88
C PRO A 348 0.90 12.43 5.04
N GLY A 349 0.13 12.36 3.96
CA GLY A 349 -1.20 11.75 3.93
C GLY A 349 -1.16 10.22 3.91
N ALA A 350 -1.65 9.56 4.95
CA ALA A 350 -1.63 8.10 5.09
C ALA A 350 -2.38 7.36 3.97
N HIS A 351 -3.59 7.82 3.60
CA HIS A 351 -4.36 7.22 2.48
C HIS A 351 -3.60 7.30 1.16
N SER A 352 -2.92 8.42 0.90
CA SER A 352 -2.11 8.60 -0.30
C SER A 352 -0.90 7.69 -0.31
N THR A 353 -0.24 7.52 0.84
CA THR A 353 0.93 6.64 0.99
C THR A 353 0.55 5.18 0.72
N ILE A 354 -0.42 4.65 1.45
CA ILE A 354 -0.84 3.25 1.31
C ILE A 354 -1.41 2.97 -0.08
N SER A 355 -2.20 3.90 -0.64
CA SER A 355 -2.77 3.68 -1.97
C SER A 355 -1.72 3.71 -3.08
N ALA A 356 -0.74 4.61 -3.01
CA ALA A 356 0.35 4.64 -3.97
C ALA A 356 1.21 3.37 -3.88
N ALA A 357 1.50 2.92 -2.66
CA ALA A 357 2.22 1.68 -2.38
C ALA A 357 1.46 0.45 -2.92
N GLY A 358 0.18 0.31 -2.60
CA GLY A 358 -0.65 -0.79 -3.09
C GLY A 358 -0.76 -0.82 -4.61
N ALA A 359 -0.97 0.34 -5.25
CA ALA A 359 -1.01 0.44 -6.70
C ALA A 359 0.32 0.06 -7.37
N ALA A 360 1.45 0.37 -6.76
CA ALA A 360 2.77 0.00 -7.26
C ALA A 360 2.96 -1.52 -7.22
N VAL A 361 2.69 -2.16 -6.06
CA VAL A 361 2.81 -3.63 -5.92
C VAL A 361 1.85 -4.36 -6.85
N LEU A 362 0.57 -3.95 -6.93
CA LEU A 362 -0.37 -4.60 -7.85
C LEU A 362 0.05 -4.42 -9.33
N THR A 363 0.64 -3.27 -9.67
CA THR A 363 1.14 -3.03 -11.03
C THR A 363 2.30 -3.93 -11.39
N GLU A 364 3.21 -4.20 -10.45
CA GLU A 364 4.32 -5.13 -10.62
C GLU A 364 3.83 -6.56 -10.93
N PHE A 365 2.83 -7.04 -10.19
CA PHE A 365 2.35 -8.41 -10.35
C PHE A 365 1.35 -8.62 -11.50
N PHE A 366 0.51 -7.63 -11.78
CA PHE A 366 -0.65 -7.76 -12.69
C PHE A 366 -0.65 -6.73 -13.83
N GLY A 367 0.40 -5.93 -13.97
CA GLY A 367 0.44 -4.82 -14.91
C GLY A 367 -0.49 -3.67 -14.49
N ARG A 368 -0.77 -2.77 -15.41
CA ARG A 368 -1.53 -1.54 -15.14
C ARG A 368 -2.89 -1.76 -14.45
N GLY A 369 -3.49 -2.94 -14.62
CA GLY A 369 -4.88 -3.20 -14.28
C GLY A 369 -5.86 -2.57 -15.29
N LYS A 370 -7.07 -3.14 -15.38
CA LYS A 370 -8.16 -2.63 -16.21
C LYS A 370 -9.51 -3.09 -15.64
N GLY A 371 -10.50 -2.19 -15.63
CA GLY A 371 -11.84 -2.52 -15.13
C GLY A 371 -11.84 -2.93 -13.65
N ILE A 372 -11.09 -2.19 -12.82
CA ILE A 372 -10.95 -2.50 -11.39
C ILE A 372 -12.20 -2.01 -10.68
N GLU A 373 -12.98 -2.92 -10.12
CA GLU A 373 -14.16 -2.60 -9.33
C GLU A 373 -13.83 -2.62 -7.84
N VAL A 374 -14.11 -1.49 -7.19
CA VAL A 374 -13.90 -1.27 -5.76
C VAL A 374 -15.23 -1.05 -5.07
N THR A 375 -15.40 -1.66 -3.92
CA THR A 375 -16.54 -1.51 -3.00
C THR A 375 -16.09 -0.82 -1.73
N SER A 376 -17.02 -0.35 -0.90
CA SER A 376 -16.71 0.35 0.34
C SER A 376 -17.62 -0.07 1.47
N ASP A 377 -17.04 -0.34 2.63
CA ASP A 377 -17.78 -0.61 3.88
C ASP A 377 -18.63 0.61 4.33
N ALA A 378 -18.18 1.83 3.97
CA ALA A 378 -18.89 3.05 4.35
C ALA A 378 -20.10 3.37 3.44
N LEU A 379 -20.13 2.85 2.23
CA LEU A 379 -21.23 3.04 1.27
C LEU A 379 -21.63 1.70 0.63
N PRO A 380 -22.31 0.82 1.38
CA PRO A 380 -22.75 -0.48 0.88
C PRO A 380 -23.58 -0.33 -0.41
N GLY A 381 -23.27 -1.16 -1.42
CA GLY A 381 -23.95 -1.13 -2.72
C GLY A 381 -23.41 -0.11 -3.72
N VAL A 382 -22.51 0.79 -3.32
CA VAL A 382 -21.79 1.67 -4.26
C VAL A 382 -20.55 0.95 -4.77
N VAL A 383 -20.40 0.91 -6.09
CA VAL A 383 -19.21 0.39 -6.77
C VAL A 383 -18.57 1.52 -7.56
N ARG A 384 -17.25 1.67 -7.44
CA ARG A 384 -16.47 2.59 -8.28
C ARG A 384 -15.54 1.80 -9.17
N SER A 385 -15.45 2.19 -10.45
CA SER A 385 -14.66 1.48 -11.46
C SER A 385 -13.50 2.34 -11.94
N PHE A 386 -12.34 1.71 -12.14
CA PHE A 386 -11.10 2.39 -12.50
C PHE A 386 -10.38 1.69 -13.66
N ASP A 387 -9.72 2.49 -14.50
CA ASP A 387 -8.94 2.01 -15.65
C ASP A 387 -7.53 1.55 -15.27
N SER A 388 -7.11 1.81 -14.04
CA SER A 388 -5.80 1.41 -13.52
C SER A 388 -5.77 1.43 -12.00
N TYR A 389 -4.84 0.67 -11.39
CA TYR A 389 -4.56 0.77 -9.96
C TYR A 389 -4.13 2.19 -9.57
N LYS A 390 -3.36 2.86 -10.44
CA LYS A 390 -2.93 4.26 -10.22
C LYS A 390 -4.12 5.23 -10.14
N SER A 391 -5.15 5.08 -10.98
CA SER A 391 -6.33 5.95 -10.94
C SER A 391 -7.14 5.74 -9.67
N ALA A 392 -7.30 4.49 -9.21
CA ALA A 392 -7.92 4.18 -7.92
C ALA A 392 -7.12 4.80 -6.75
N ALA A 393 -5.79 4.67 -6.76
CA ALA A 393 -4.93 5.26 -5.75
C ALA A 393 -4.99 6.78 -5.70
N THR A 394 -5.06 7.42 -6.87
CA THR A 394 -5.20 8.88 -6.96
C THR A 394 -6.51 9.35 -6.34
N GLU A 395 -7.63 8.69 -6.67
CA GLU A 395 -8.93 9.04 -6.10
C GLU A 395 -8.96 8.82 -4.59
N ALA A 396 -8.43 7.69 -4.11
CA ALA A 396 -8.33 7.38 -2.69
C ALA A 396 -7.53 8.45 -1.91
N GLY A 397 -6.43 8.93 -2.46
CA GLY A 397 -5.65 10.02 -1.86
C GLY A 397 -6.39 11.35 -1.86
N LEU A 398 -6.99 11.73 -2.98
CA LEU A 398 -7.76 12.99 -3.13
C LEU A 398 -9.02 13.02 -2.25
N SER A 399 -9.59 11.85 -1.94
CA SER A 399 -10.76 11.73 -1.06
C SER A 399 -10.56 12.46 0.26
N ARG A 400 -9.30 12.54 0.73
CA ARG A 400 -8.99 13.15 2.04
C ARG A 400 -9.00 14.69 1.99
N ILE A 401 -8.72 15.27 0.82
CA ILE A 401 -8.91 16.72 0.60
C ILE A 401 -10.40 17.03 0.61
N PHE A 402 -11.21 16.26 -0.12
CA PHE A 402 -12.66 16.41 -0.15
C PHE A 402 -13.32 16.15 1.21
N ALA A 403 -12.70 15.32 2.04
CA ALA A 403 -13.12 15.06 3.42
C ALA A 403 -12.70 16.16 4.41
N GLY A 404 -11.81 17.09 4.00
CA GLY A 404 -11.30 18.15 4.86
C GLY A 404 -10.22 17.70 5.86
N GLN A 405 -9.58 16.55 5.63
CA GLN A 405 -8.64 15.95 6.58
C GLN A 405 -7.17 16.16 6.23
N HIS A 406 -6.86 16.40 4.95
CA HIS A 406 -5.51 16.56 4.41
C HIS A 406 -5.46 17.66 3.35
N THR A 407 -4.27 18.18 3.11
CA THR A 407 -3.99 19.15 2.03
C THR A 407 -3.41 18.45 0.80
N ARG A 408 -3.26 19.22 -0.29
CA ARG A 408 -2.54 18.78 -1.50
C ARG A 408 -1.07 18.46 -1.21
N LEU A 409 -0.47 19.16 -0.26
CA LEU A 409 0.92 18.91 0.16
C LEU A 409 1.04 17.53 0.81
N ASP A 410 0.11 17.20 1.73
CA ASP A 410 0.07 15.89 2.38
C ASP A 410 -0.13 14.77 1.36
N HIS A 411 -1.02 14.99 0.38
CA HIS A 411 -1.29 14.03 -0.69
C HIS A 411 -0.06 13.75 -1.52
N ASN A 412 0.60 14.80 -2.04
CA ASN A 412 1.75 14.65 -2.93
C ASN A 412 2.93 13.94 -2.23
N ALA A 413 3.23 14.36 -0.99
CA ALA A 413 4.28 13.73 -0.20
C ALA A 413 3.96 12.26 0.13
N GLY A 414 2.70 11.97 0.44
CA GLY A 414 2.25 10.60 0.68
C GLY A 414 2.39 9.71 -0.56
N VAL A 415 1.99 10.20 -1.74
CA VAL A 415 2.14 9.45 -2.99
C VAL A 415 3.61 9.11 -3.28
N GLN A 416 4.52 10.06 -3.08
CA GLN A 416 5.94 9.82 -3.30
C GLN A 416 6.47 8.79 -2.30
N LEU A 417 6.21 8.99 -1.00
CA LEU A 417 6.65 8.06 0.05
C LEU A 417 6.17 6.62 -0.22
N GLY A 418 4.89 6.46 -0.58
CA GLY A 418 4.34 5.12 -0.85
C GLY A 418 5.00 4.42 -2.03
N ARG A 419 5.36 5.15 -3.08
CA ARG A 419 6.10 4.61 -4.23
C ARG A 419 7.51 4.20 -3.87
N ASP A 420 8.25 5.07 -3.17
CA ASP A 420 9.65 4.82 -2.81
C ASP A 420 9.76 3.58 -1.90
N VAL A 421 8.83 3.43 -0.93
CA VAL A 421 8.77 2.25 -0.08
C VAL A 421 8.43 0.99 -0.89
N ALA A 422 7.44 1.07 -1.80
CA ALA A 422 7.05 -0.08 -2.61
C ALA A 422 8.18 -0.54 -3.53
N GLU A 423 8.85 0.39 -4.22
CA GLU A 423 9.98 0.10 -5.09
C GLU A 423 11.10 -0.59 -4.31
N PHE A 424 11.48 -0.05 -3.16
CA PHE A 424 12.52 -0.63 -2.32
C PHE A 424 12.15 -2.03 -1.80
N VAL A 425 10.92 -2.24 -1.34
CA VAL A 425 10.48 -3.56 -0.86
C VAL A 425 10.52 -4.58 -1.99
N LEU A 426 9.96 -4.24 -3.17
CA LEU A 426 9.95 -5.12 -4.34
C LEU A 426 11.36 -5.49 -4.79
N ASP A 427 12.28 -4.54 -4.82
CA ASP A 427 13.69 -4.78 -5.19
C ASP A 427 14.40 -5.71 -4.18
N ARG A 428 14.15 -5.53 -2.88
CA ARG A 428 14.76 -6.33 -1.82
C ARG A 428 14.22 -7.75 -1.72
N THR A 429 12.96 -7.95 -2.12
CA THR A 429 12.31 -9.26 -2.11
C THR A 429 12.35 -9.96 -3.47
N ALA A 430 12.92 -9.30 -4.50
CA ALA A 430 13.09 -9.89 -5.83
C ALA A 430 13.92 -11.16 -5.76
N SER A 431 13.45 -12.24 -6.41
CA SER A 431 14.25 -13.45 -6.57
C SER A 431 15.35 -13.22 -7.62
N PRO A 432 16.55 -13.80 -7.46
CA PRO A 432 17.66 -13.64 -8.41
C PRO A 432 17.31 -13.96 -9.88
N GLU A 433 16.31 -14.81 -10.13
CA GLU A 433 15.85 -15.17 -11.48
C GLU A 433 15.02 -14.06 -12.16
N ALA A 434 14.41 -13.15 -11.39
CA ALA A 434 13.61 -12.06 -11.97
C ALA A 434 14.46 -10.89 -12.50
N SER A 435 15.71 -10.77 -12.07
CA SER A 435 16.61 -9.69 -12.51
C SER A 435 17.23 -9.94 -13.90
N ASP A 436 17.26 -11.20 -14.38
CA ASP A 436 17.88 -11.54 -15.67
C ASP A 436 16.95 -11.34 -16.87
N ASP A 437 15.61 -11.33 -16.65
CA ASP A 437 14.62 -11.05 -17.71
C ASP A 437 14.39 -9.53 -17.93
N GLY A 438 14.70 -8.69 -16.96
CA GLY A 438 14.51 -7.24 -17.04
C GLY A 438 15.64 -6.47 -17.76
N GLU A 439 16.84 -7.06 -17.85
CA GLU A 439 17.97 -6.43 -18.57
C GLU A 439 17.95 -6.72 -20.08
N ARG A 440 17.27 -7.77 -20.52
CA ARG A 440 17.17 -8.13 -21.96
C ARG A 440 16.16 -7.30 -22.73
N ASP A 441 15.29 -6.57 -22.06
CA ASP A 441 14.27 -5.71 -22.70
C ASP A 441 14.65 -4.22 -22.69
N ARG A 442 15.87 -3.85 -22.23
CA ARG A 442 16.35 -2.45 -22.19
C ARG A 442 17.54 -2.14 -23.13
N GLU A 443 17.94 -3.09 -23.99
CA GLU A 443 18.87 -2.83 -25.10
C GLU A 443 18.06 -2.72 -26.46
#